data_8d3064e8eb8c6596dbda3db858f39cac
#
_entry.id   8d3064e8eb8c6596dbda3db858f39cac
#
_cell.length_a   1.000
_cell.length_b   1.000
_cell.length_c   1.000
_cell.angle_alpha   90.00
_cell.angle_beta   90.00
_cell.angle_gamma   90.00
#
_symmetry.space_group_name_H-M   'P 1'
#
loop_
_entity.id
_entity.type
_entity.pdbx_description
1 polymer ?
#
loop_
_entity_poly.entity_id
_entity_poly.type
_entity_poly.pdbx_seq_one_letter_code
_entity_poly.pdbx_strand_id
1 'polypeptide(L)'
;VNRYQQIIVGAFTAFTLTVPALAAPVGTDVRRTPVVEAIDRVMPAVVNIATERVVQVRDPFGNFIREYFDPYYRRRPQNTTYSLGSGVIIDEEGYLLTNNHVVQRASRVWVKVDGQEYEARLIASDPGSDVALLKINAKNGVPFSTVAFAKDDDLLLGENVIALGNPFGLGGSVSQGILSSKSRRQPREDEALDMQDWLQVDAAINPGNSGGPLINLRGELIGINVAVHSQGQGIGFAIPIRRVAESLGKILTPEKTKSLWFGARIRPGKMPLLVNQVDKNSPASLAGLKQGDLITGIDGKKPVSYISFTRVLLEHGAADRVKLDLLRAKKKLSV
;
A
#
# COMPACT_ATOMS: atom_id res chain seq x y z
N VAL A 1 8.83 -94.08 -47.37
CA VAL A 1 8.40 -92.73 -47.67
C VAL A 1 8.46 -91.91 -46.36
N ASN A 2 9.57 -91.16 -46.17
CA ASN A 2 9.81 -90.35 -44.98
C ASN A 2 9.39 -88.85 -45.29
N ARG A 3 8.49 -88.26 -44.46
CA ARG A 3 8.22 -86.84 -44.42
C ARG A 3 8.94 -86.24 -43.25
N TYR A 4 9.88 -85.35 -43.49
CA TYR A 4 10.53 -84.56 -42.49
C TYR A 4 9.61 -83.38 -42.15
N GLN A 5 9.22 -83.24 -40.87
CA GLN A 5 8.61 -82.03 -40.33
C GLN A 5 9.72 -81.05 -39.93
N GLN A 6 9.74 -79.94 -40.55
CA GLN A 6 10.59 -78.83 -40.11
C GLN A 6 9.87 -78.03 -39.00
N ILE A 7 10.53 -77.96 -37.85
CA ILE A 7 10.10 -77.16 -36.73
C ILE A 7 10.70 -75.77 -36.94
N ILE A 8 9.82 -74.78 -37.18
CA ILE A 8 10.22 -73.33 -37.21
C ILE A 8 10.20 -72.80 -35.77
N VAL A 9 11.38 -72.54 -35.21
CA VAL A 9 11.55 -71.88 -33.91
C VAL A 9 11.50 -70.39 -34.17
N GLY A 10 10.34 -69.77 -33.90
CA GLY A 10 10.17 -68.32 -33.96
C GLY A 10 10.80 -67.69 -32.71
N ALA A 11 11.84 -66.92 -32.87
CA ALA A 11 12.42 -66.07 -31.82
C ALA A 11 11.49 -64.90 -31.55
N PHE A 12 10.78 -64.87 -30.41
CA PHE A 12 10.05 -63.74 -29.93
C PHE A 12 11.03 -62.76 -29.25
N THR A 13 11.41 -61.70 -29.92
CA THR A 13 12.15 -60.60 -29.31
C THR A 13 11.15 -59.73 -28.52
N ALA A 14 11.15 -59.85 -27.20
CA ALA A 14 10.37 -58.98 -26.34
C ALA A 14 10.98 -57.58 -26.35
N PHE A 15 10.29 -56.63 -27.01
CA PHE A 15 10.63 -55.23 -26.98
C PHE A 15 10.08 -54.64 -25.68
N THR A 16 10.90 -54.48 -24.66
CA THR A 16 10.52 -53.78 -23.42
C THR A 16 10.47 -52.28 -23.70
N LEU A 17 9.28 -51.74 -23.87
CA LEU A 17 9.04 -50.29 -23.85
C LEU A 17 9.29 -49.79 -22.42
N THR A 18 10.46 -49.21 -22.18
CA THR A 18 10.71 -48.43 -20.99
C THR A 18 9.99 -47.08 -21.16
N VAL A 19 8.79 -46.97 -20.58
CA VAL A 19 8.10 -45.69 -20.42
C VAL A 19 8.93 -44.93 -19.38
N PRO A 20 9.48 -43.73 -19.72
CA PRO A 20 10.12 -42.93 -18.71
C PRO A 20 9.04 -42.56 -17.68
N ALA A 21 9.26 -42.89 -16.43
CA ALA A 21 8.44 -42.43 -15.34
C ALA A 21 8.54 -40.92 -15.34
N LEU A 22 7.48 -40.20 -15.77
CA LEU A 22 7.36 -38.79 -15.50
C LEU A 22 7.46 -38.62 -13.98
N ALA A 23 8.57 -38.04 -13.53
CA ALA A 23 8.70 -37.63 -12.15
C ALA A 23 7.46 -36.75 -11.84
N ALA A 24 6.64 -37.22 -10.90
CA ALA A 24 5.53 -36.39 -10.41
C ALA A 24 6.08 -35.02 -10.00
N PRO A 25 5.45 -33.94 -10.36
CA PRO A 25 5.89 -32.63 -9.93
C PRO A 25 6.03 -32.68 -8.41
N VAL A 26 7.18 -32.24 -7.88
CA VAL A 26 7.44 -32.09 -6.45
C VAL A 26 6.24 -31.35 -5.90
N GLY A 27 5.47 -32.00 -5.03
CA GLY A 27 4.13 -31.57 -4.67
C GLY A 27 4.15 -30.12 -4.15
N THR A 28 3.55 -29.24 -4.92
CA THR A 28 3.22 -27.90 -4.43
C THR A 28 2.30 -28.09 -3.23
N ASP A 29 2.68 -27.55 -2.08
CA ASP A 29 1.84 -27.59 -0.88
C ASP A 29 0.46 -27.04 -1.24
N VAL A 30 -0.56 -27.90 -1.22
CA VAL A 30 -1.95 -27.56 -1.62
C VAL A 30 -2.55 -26.40 -0.81
N ARG A 31 -1.96 -26.07 0.31
CA ARG A 31 -2.35 -24.91 1.13
C ARG A 31 -1.83 -23.60 0.56
N ARG A 32 -0.81 -23.62 -0.31
CA ARG A 32 -0.27 -22.43 -0.98
C ARG A 32 -1.20 -22.00 -2.12
N THR A 33 -2.25 -21.28 -1.73
CA THR A 33 -3.19 -20.65 -2.66
C THR A 33 -2.68 -19.26 -3.09
N PRO A 34 -3.22 -18.67 -4.16
CA PRO A 34 -2.91 -17.28 -4.54
C PRO A 34 -3.10 -16.27 -3.39
N VAL A 35 -4.05 -16.55 -2.48
CA VAL A 35 -4.28 -15.74 -1.28
C VAL A 35 -3.07 -15.79 -0.35
N VAL A 36 -2.57 -16.99 -0.05
CA VAL A 36 -1.40 -17.19 0.82
C VAL A 36 -0.17 -16.51 0.21
N GLU A 37 0.05 -16.67 -1.09
CA GLU A 37 1.18 -16.04 -1.80
C GLU A 37 1.10 -14.50 -1.78
N ALA A 38 -0.10 -13.93 -1.94
CA ALA A 38 -0.30 -12.48 -1.86
C ALA A 38 -0.01 -11.97 -0.44
N ILE A 39 -0.45 -12.69 0.59
CA ILE A 39 -0.19 -12.37 2.00
C ILE A 39 1.30 -12.44 2.31
N ASP A 40 1.98 -13.54 1.97
CA ASP A 40 3.41 -13.74 2.20
C ASP A 40 4.25 -12.60 1.59
N ARG A 41 3.84 -12.11 0.43
CA ARG A 41 4.51 -11.01 -0.29
C ARG A 41 4.33 -9.66 0.40
N VAL A 42 3.14 -9.36 0.93
CA VAL A 42 2.78 -8.03 1.41
C VAL A 42 2.93 -7.88 2.91
N MET A 43 2.75 -8.95 3.69
CA MET A 43 2.78 -8.90 5.15
C MET A 43 4.05 -8.24 5.72
N PRO A 44 5.27 -8.44 5.15
CA PRO A 44 6.47 -7.74 5.64
C PRO A 44 6.42 -6.21 5.50
N ALA A 45 5.53 -5.67 4.65
CA ALA A 45 5.30 -4.23 4.52
C ALA A 45 4.19 -3.71 5.44
N VAL A 46 3.45 -4.59 6.13
CA VAL A 46 2.34 -4.23 7.03
C VAL A 46 2.87 -3.97 8.42
N VAL A 47 2.59 -2.79 8.96
CA VAL A 47 3.17 -2.36 10.23
C VAL A 47 2.08 -2.10 11.27
N ASN A 48 2.46 -2.24 12.54
CA ASN A 48 1.67 -1.72 13.66
C ASN A 48 2.05 -0.26 13.89
N ILE A 49 1.05 0.57 14.17
CA ILE A 49 1.23 1.96 14.56
C ILE A 49 0.66 2.14 15.97
N ALA A 50 1.51 2.59 16.88
CA ALA A 50 1.12 3.01 18.21
C ALA A 50 1.33 4.52 18.34
N THR A 51 0.31 5.23 18.80
CA THR A 51 0.38 6.67 19.02
C THR A 51 0.27 6.99 20.48
N GLU A 52 1.08 7.94 20.94
CA GLU A 52 1.04 8.50 22.27
C GLU A 52 0.36 9.87 22.24
N ARG A 53 -0.61 10.07 23.11
CA ARG A 53 -1.31 11.34 23.26
C ARG A 53 -1.34 11.76 24.72
N VAL A 54 -0.91 12.97 25.00
CA VAL A 54 -1.14 13.64 26.31
C VAL A 54 -2.57 14.16 26.33
N VAL A 55 -3.44 13.59 27.16
CA VAL A 55 -4.88 13.91 27.15
C VAL A 55 -5.26 14.89 28.26
N GLN A 56 -6.00 15.94 27.87
CA GLN A 56 -6.85 16.70 28.80
C GLN A 56 -8.35 16.68 28.46
N VAL A 57 -8.82 15.90 27.49
CA VAL A 57 -10.24 15.95 27.04
C VAL A 57 -10.80 14.55 26.69
N ARG A 58 -12.11 14.31 26.95
CA ARG A 58 -12.86 13.08 26.65
C ARG A 58 -12.88 12.81 25.15
N ASP A 59 -12.42 11.62 24.74
CA ASP A 59 -12.43 11.14 23.37
C ASP A 59 -13.34 9.89 23.27
N PRO A 60 -14.48 9.92 22.54
CA PRO A 60 -15.37 8.79 22.40
C PRO A 60 -14.72 7.57 21.73
N PHE A 61 -13.80 7.80 20.79
CA PHE A 61 -13.09 6.74 20.08
C PHE A 61 -11.99 6.09 20.93
N GLY A 62 -11.30 6.89 21.74
CA GLY A 62 -10.34 6.39 22.74
C GLY A 62 -10.98 5.53 23.82
N ASN A 63 -12.25 5.79 24.17
CA ASN A 63 -12.99 4.96 25.09
C ASN A 63 -13.33 3.58 24.53
N PHE A 64 -13.65 3.48 23.24
CA PHE A 64 -13.92 2.20 22.58
C PHE A 64 -12.66 1.32 22.51
N ILE A 65 -11.52 1.89 22.15
CA ILE A 65 -10.24 1.16 22.13
C ILE A 65 -9.82 0.77 23.55
N ARG A 66 -10.07 1.63 24.55
CA ARG A 66 -9.80 1.36 25.94
C ARG A 66 -10.60 0.18 26.49
N GLU A 67 -11.89 0.12 26.17
CA GLU A 67 -12.79 -0.94 26.64
C GLU A 67 -12.40 -2.31 26.09
N TYR A 68 -11.88 -2.35 24.85
CA TYR A 68 -11.48 -3.59 24.19
C TYR A 68 -10.04 -4.04 24.52
N PHE A 69 -9.13 -3.12 24.82
CA PHE A 69 -7.67 -3.39 24.93
C PHE A 69 -7.07 -3.08 26.30
N ASP A 70 -7.84 -2.60 27.29
CA ASP A 70 -7.38 -2.20 28.61
C ASP A 70 -6.61 -3.31 29.39
N PRO A 71 -6.88 -4.62 29.25
CA PRO A 71 -6.15 -5.66 29.96
C PRO A 71 -4.64 -5.68 29.69
N TYR A 72 -4.20 -5.20 28.51
CA TYR A 72 -2.81 -5.24 28.09
C TYR A 72 -2.00 -3.97 28.44
N TYR A 73 -2.68 -2.85 28.78
CA TYR A 73 -2.03 -1.53 28.91
C TYR A 73 -2.06 -0.94 30.34
N ARG A 74 -2.50 -1.66 31.35
CA ARG A 74 -2.68 -1.20 32.74
C ARG A 74 -1.44 -0.67 33.47
N ARG A 75 -0.26 -0.70 32.90
CA ARG A 75 1.00 -0.36 33.57
C ARG A 75 1.62 0.98 33.19
N ARG A 76 0.92 1.87 32.44
CA ARG A 76 1.50 3.15 31.98
C ARG A 76 0.79 4.37 32.61
N PRO A 77 1.45 5.56 32.67
CA PRO A 77 0.96 6.72 33.43
C PRO A 77 -0.45 7.16 33.02
N GLN A 78 -1.23 7.59 33.98
CA GLN A 78 -2.68 7.88 33.85
C GLN A 78 -3.07 9.02 32.89
N ASN A 79 -2.10 9.77 32.33
CA ASN A 79 -2.33 10.91 31.47
C ASN A 79 -1.99 10.65 29.98
N THR A 80 -1.72 9.42 29.60
CA THR A 80 -1.33 9.08 28.24
C THR A 80 -2.32 8.08 27.66
N THR A 81 -2.96 8.44 26.56
CA THR A 81 -3.83 7.53 25.78
C THR A 81 -3.04 7.02 24.61
N TYR A 82 -3.14 5.71 24.37
CA TYR A 82 -2.54 5.05 23.21
C TYR A 82 -3.65 4.73 22.22
N SER A 83 -3.46 5.07 20.96
CA SER A 83 -4.26 4.57 19.86
C SER A 83 -3.43 3.58 19.08
N LEU A 84 -4.07 2.48 18.66
CA LEU A 84 -3.44 1.45 17.85
C LEU A 84 -4.09 1.43 16.47
N GLY A 85 -3.27 1.32 15.47
CA GLY A 85 -3.70 1.15 14.10
C GLY A 85 -2.66 0.35 13.32
N SER A 86 -2.92 0.22 12.05
CA SER A 86 -1.99 -0.38 11.09
C SER A 86 -1.51 0.64 10.08
N GLY A 87 -0.48 0.28 9.35
CA GLY A 87 0.02 1.03 8.21
C GLY A 87 0.63 0.11 7.18
N VAL A 88 1.00 0.66 6.04
CA VAL A 88 1.68 -0.07 4.97
C VAL A 88 2.84 0.74 4.41
N ILE A 89 4.01 0.12 4.34
CA ILE A 89 5.23 0.74 3.80
C ILE A 89 5.14 0.74 2.28
N ILE A 90 5.38 1.91 1.68
CA ILE A 90 5.26 2.16 0.24
C ILE A 90 6.58 2.58 -0.43
N ASP A 91 7.65 2.76 0.35
CA ASP A 91 8.98 3.11 -0.15
C ASP A 91 10.05 2.47 0.74
N GLU A 92 11.12 1.96 0.14
CA GLU A 92 12.21 1.23 0.80
C GLU A 92 12.91 2.02 1.90
N GLU A 93 12.84 3.35 1.87
CA GLU A 93 13.37 4.20 2.94
C GLU A 93 12.44 4.34 4.14
N GLY A 94 11.28 3.66 4.15
CA GLY A 94 10.35 3.64 5.26
C GLY A 94 9.30 4.75 5.25
N TYR A 95 8.91 5.24 4.06
CA TYR A 95 7.66 5.99 3.95
C TYR A 95 6.49 5.01 4.02
N LEU A 96 5.49 5.33 4.81
CA LEU A 96 4.32 4.47 5.01
C LEU A 96 3.02 5.28 5.03
N LEU A 97 1.96 4.62 4.59
CA LEU A 97 0.61 5.13 4.63
C LEU A 97 -0.16 4.59 5.83
N THR A 98 -1.05 5.41 6.35
CA THR A 98 -2.06 5.04 7.34
C THR A 98 -3.27 6.00 7.23
N ASN A 99 -4.28 5.80 8.05
CA ASN A 99 -5.36 6.78 8.15
C ASN A 99 -4.94 8.03 8.96
N ASN A 100 -5.48 9.18 8.57
CA ASN A 100 -5.25 10.42 9.31
C ASN A 100 -5.79 10.32 10.75
N HIS A 101 -6.98 9.72 10.97
CA HIS A 101 -7.57 9.59 12.29
C HIS A 101 -6.70 8.78 13.27
N VAL A 102 -5.84 7.87 12.77
CA VAL A 102 -4.88 7.11 13.60
C VAL A 102 -3.83 8.02 14.21
N VAL A 103 -3.39 9.07 13.51
CA VAL A 103 -2.23 9.89 13.89
C VAL A 103 -2.52 11.37 14.15
N GLN A 104 -3.70 11.89 13.79
CA GLN A 104 -4.04 13.33 13.79
C GLN A 104 -3.83 14.06 15.12
N ARG A 105 -3.82 13.34 16.23
CA ARG A 105 -3.69 13.93 17.57
C ARG A 105 -2.52 13.33 18.36
N ALA A 106 -1.64 12.61 17.67
CA ALA A 106 -0.48 12.00 18.28
C ALA A 106 0.58 13.04 18.62
N SER A 107 1.12 13.00 19.82
CA SER A 107 2.34 13.73 20.21
C SER A 107 3.59 12.95 19.78
N ARG A 108 3.52 11.61 19.77
CA ARG A 108 4.54 10.70 19.25
C ARG A 108 3.90 9.55 18.49
N VAL A 109 4.61 9.07 17.49
CA VAL A 109 4.19 7.91 16.69
C VAL A 109 5.30 6.88 16.70
N TRP A 110 4.94 5.66 17.05
CA TRP A 110 5.81 4.49 17.03
C TRP A 110 5.31 3.51 15.98
N VAL A 111 6.23 2.93 15.24
CA VAL A 111 5.94 1.95 14.20
C VAL A 111 6.72 0.67 14.49
N LYS A 112 6.03 -0.47 14.53
CA LYS A 112 6.67 -1.77 14.72
C LYS A 112 6.70 -2.52 13.40
N VAL A 113 7.90 -2.87 12.94
CA VAL A 113 8.21 -3.61 11.71
C VAL A 113 9.03 -4.82 12.09
N ASP A 114 8.61 -6.02 11.71
CA ASP A 114 9.33 -7.28 11.99
C ASP A 114 9.82 -7.42 13.44
N GLY A 115 8.98 -7.02 14.40
CA GLY A 115 9.30 -7.07 15.81
C GLY A 115 10.14 -5.90 16.33
N GLN A 116 10.74 -5.09 15.48
CA GLN A 116 11.51 -3.90 15.87
C GLN A 116 10.62 -2.66 15.93
N GLU A 117 10.86 -1.81 16.94
CA GLU A 117 10.13 -0.56 17.16
C GLU A 117 10.96 0.64 16.70
N TYR A 118 10.33 1.52 15.93
CA TYR A 118 10.93 2.72 15.39
C TYR A 118 10.06 3.92 15.70
N GLU A 119 10.68 5.05 16.03
CA GLU A 119 9.95 6.32 16.02
C GLU A 119 9.68 6.74 14.58
N ALA A 120 8.48 7.25 14.33
CA ALA A 120 8.10 7.78 13.03
C ALA A 120 7.60 9.22 13.15
N ARG A 121 7.80 10.01 12.12
CA ARG A 121 7.30 11.38 12.05
C ARG A 121 6.19 11.50 11.01
N LEU A 122 5.19 12.31 11.29
CA LEU A 122 4.19 12.70 10.32
C LEU A 122 4.84 13.64 9.29
N ILE A 123 4.79 13.26 8.02
CA ILE A 123 5.28 14.07 6.91
C ILE A 123 4.19 15.02 6.45
N ALA A 124 3.00 14.47 6.18
CA ALA A 124 1.84 15.23 5.77
C ALA A 124 0.56 14.38 5.97
N SER A 125 -0.59 15.05 6.03
CA SER A 125 -1.89 14.37 6.05
C SER A 125 -2.95 15.14 5.29
N ASP A 126 -3.95 14.40 4.83
CA ASP A 126 -5.18 14.93 4.22
C ASP A 126 -6.38 14.46 5.05
N PRO A 127 -6.87 15.29 5.99
CA PRO A 127 -8.03 14.94 6.81
C PRO A 127 -9.28 14.66 5.99
N GLY A 128 -9.46 15.38 4.86
CA GLY A 128 -10.61 15.18 3.98
C GLY A 128 -10.66 13.82 3.30
N SER A 129 -9.51 13.21 3.04
CA SER A 129 -9.40 11.86 2.48
C SER A 129 -9.08 10.80 3.53
N ASP A 130 -8.87 11.20 4.78
CA ASP A 130 -8.43 10.36 5.91
C ASP A 130 -7.13 9.60 5.61
N VAL A 131 -6.18 10.25 4.91
CA VAL A 131 -4.87 9.68 4.54
C VAL A 131 -3.75 10.42 5.26
N ALA A 132 -2.80 9.69 5.81
CA ALA A 132 -1.57 10.24 6.38
C ALA A 132 -0.34 9.52 5.84
N LEU A 133 0.73 10.28 5.61
CA LEU A 133 2.05 9.81 5.23
C LEU A 133 3.02 10.00 6.39
N LEU A 134 3.62 8.92 6.83
CA LEU A 134 4.65 8.90 7.87
C LEU A 134 5.99 8.53 7.28
N LYS A 135 7.07 8.83 8.01
CA LYS A 135 8.45 8.41 7.72
C LYS A 135 9.07 7.79 8.96
N ILE A 136 9.49 6.55 8.84
CA ILE A 136 10.24 5.82 9.87
C ILE A 136 11.64 6.41 10.02
N ASN A 137 12.08 6.67 11.24
CA ASN A 137 13.42 7.14 11.55
C ASN A 137 14.37 5.95 11.76
N ALA A 138 14.70 5.25 10.65
CA ALA A 138 15.65 4.15 10.71
C ALA A 138 17.09 4.65 10.57
N LYS A 139 17.98 4.20 11.45
CA LYS A 139 19.40 4.56 11.45
C LYS A 139 20.28 3.60 10.62
N ASN A 140 19.76 2.46 10.22
CA ASN A 140 20.59 1.33 9.77
C ASN A 140 20.72 1.18 8.25
N GLY A 141 20.07 2.02 7.44
CA GLY A 141 20.19 1.96 5.98
C GLY A 141 19.70 0.65 5.31
N VAL A 142 19.04 -0.25 6.07
CA VAL A 142 18.46 -1.48 5.52
C VAL A 142 17.13 -1.12 4.85
N PRO A 143 16.94 -1.50 3.58
CA PRO A 143 15.70 -1.20 2.88
C PRO A 143 14.52 -1.97 3.48
N PHE A 144 13.38 -1.30 3.62
CA PHE A 144 12.13 -1.91 4.06
C PHE A 144 11.42 -2.63 2.92
N SER A 145 10.69 -3.69 3.25
CA SER A 145 9.73 -4.29 2.32
C SER A 145 8.61 -3.31 1.99
N THR A 146 8.17 -3.29 0.73
CA THR A 146 7.17 -2.33 0.24
C THR A 146 6.04 -3.01 -0.50
N VAL A 147 4.86 -2.38 -0.53
CA VAL A 147 3.74 -2.80 -1.36
C VAL A 147 3.70 -2.01 -2.67
N ALA A 148 3.36 -2.66 -3.77
CA ALA A 148 3.13 -2.01 -5.05
C ALA A 148 1.67 -1.50 -5.15
N PHE A 149 1.47 -0.31 -5.72
CA PHE A 149 0.13 0.20 -6.02
C PHE A 149 -0.48 -0.54 -7.21
N ALA A 150 -1.75 -0.88 -7.11
CA ALA A 150 -2.55 -1.29 -8.26
C ALA A 150 -2.75 -0.10 -9.23
N LYS A 151 -3.15 -0.39 -10.47
CA LYS A 151 -3.60 0.65 -11.39
C LYS A 151 -4.99 1.14 -10.95
N ASP A 152 -5.26 2.43 -11.10
CA ASP A 152 -6.48 3.08 -10.61
C ASP A 152 -7.78 2.48 -11.20
N ASP A 153 -7.72 1.99 -12.43
CA ASP A 153 -8.85 1.49 -13.22
C ASP A 153 -8.92 -0.05 -13.29
N ASP A 154 -8.00 -0.76 -12.62
CA ASP A 154 -7.87 -2.22 -12.67
C ASP A 154 -8.61 -2.94 -11.54
N LEU A 155 -9.70 -2.36 -11.05
CA LEU A 155 -10.56 -2.97 -10.03
C LEU A 155 -11.70 -3.76 -10.70
N LEU A 156 -11.92 -5.00 -10.27
CA LEU A 156 -13.01 -5.85 -10.74
C LEU A 156 -14.05 -6.07 -9.63
N LEU A 157 -15.31 -5.74 -9.91
CA LEU A 157 -16.39 -6.03 -8.97
C LEU A 157 -16.48 -7.54 -8.75
N GLY A 158 -16.51 -7.98 -7.50
CA GLY A 158 -16.49 -9.40 -7.13
C GLY A 158 -15.09 -10.03 -7.08
N GLU A 159 -14.01 -9.28 -7.38
CA GLU A 159 -12.66 -9.83 -7.18
C GLU A 159 -12.36 -10.14 -5.71
N ASN A 160 -11.54 -11.16 -5.47
CA ASN A 160 -11.07 -11.46 -4.13
C ASN A 160 -10.17 -10.34 -3.63
N VAL A 161 -10.44 -9.88 -2.42
CA VAL A 161 -9.67 -8.86 -1.73
C VAL A 161 -9.23 -9.37 -0.36
N ILE A 162 -8.10 -8.89 0.11
CA ILE A 162 -7.51 -9.27 1.39
C ILE A 162 -7.22 -7.99 2.17
N ALA A 163 -7.86 -7.86 3.32
CA ALA A 163 -7.58 -6.79 4.26
C ALA A 163 -6.53 -7.26 5.26
N LEU A 164 -5.42 -6.53 5.34
CA LEU A 164 -4.31 -6.84 6.23
C LEU A 164 -4.19 -5.75 7.30
N GLY A 165 -3.72 -6.17 8.48
CA GLY A 165 -3.39 -5.27 9.57
C GLY A 165 -2.41 -5.92 10.53
N ASN A 166 -1.91 -5.14 11.48
CA ASN A 166 -1.04 -5.62 12.55
C ASN A 166 -1.36 -4.91 13.87
N PRO A 167 -2.59 -5.11 14.41
CA PRO A 167 -3.13 -4.29 15.51
C PRO A 167 -2.31 -4.31 16.78
N PHE A 168 -1.52 -5.37 17.02
CA PHE A 168 -0.76 -5.55 18.27
C PHE A 168 0.75 -5.67 18.03
N GLY A 169 1.20 -5.65 16.77
CA GLY A 169 2.60 -5.95 16.44
C GLY A 169 3.02 -7.36 16.85
N LEU A 170 2.07 -8.31 16.95
CA LEU A 170 2.25 -9.70 17.38
C LEU A 170 2.21 -10.69 16.22
N GLY A 171 2.12 -10.20 14.98
CA GLY A 171 2.11 -11.06 13.80
C GLY A 171 0.83 -10.93 12.99
N GLY A 172 0.54 -9.93 12.32
CA GLY A 172 -0.47 -9.72 11.30
C GLY A 172 -1.90 -10.21 11.58
N SER A 173 -2.88 -9.48 11.10
CA SER A 173 -4.28 -9.88 11.04
C SER A 173 -4.69 -9.93 9.57
N VAL A 174 -5.37 -10.99 9.17
CA VAL A 174 -5.80 -11.22 7.79
C VAL A 174 -7.29 -11.47 7.77
N SER A 175 -8.00 -10.76 6.90
CA SER A 175 -9.38 -11.12 6.54
C SER A 175 -9.52 -11.09 5.01
N GLN A 176 -10.30 -12.03 4.47
CA GLN A 176 -10.53 -12.18 3.05
C GLN A 176 -12.02 -11.97 2.75
N GLY A 177 -12.31 -11.42 1.60
CA GLY A 177 -13.65 -11.25 1.06
C GLY A 177 -13.61 -10.88 -0.41
N ILE A 178 -14.64 -10.20 -0.88
CA ILE A 178 -14.72 -9.69 -2.25
C ILE A 178 -14.93 -8.17 -2.27
N LEU A 179 -14.60 -7.56 -3.40
CA LEU A 179 -14.96 -6.18 -3.70
C LEU A 179 -16.45 -6.10 -4.02
N SER A 180 -17.24 -5.66 -3.05
CA SER A 180 -18.71 -5.59 -3.16
C SER A 180 -19.21 -4.34 -3.86
N SER A 181 -18.44 -3.22 -3.83
CA SER A 181 -18.71 -1.99 -4.59
C SER A 181 -17.44 -1.18 -4.80
N LYS A 182 -17.31 -0.59 -6.00
CA LYS A 182 -16.17 0.30 -6.35
C LYS A 182 -16.39 1.76 -5.95
N SER A 183 -17.63 2.12 -5.66
CA SER A 183 -18.04 3.49 -5.37
C SER A 183 -19.25 3.45 -4.44
N ARG A 184 -19.04 3.68 -3.18
CA ARG A 184 -20.09 3.71 -2.17
C ARG A 184 -19.97 4.99 -1.36
N ARG A 185 -21.08 5.67 -1.15
CA ARG A 185 -21.17 6.79 -0.19
C ARG A 185 -21.39 6.19 1.18
N GLN A 186 -20.57 6.54 2.14
CA GLN A 186 -20.78 6.16 3.52
C GLN A 186 -21.89 7.05 4.10
N PRO A 187 -22.96 6.49 4.66
CA PRO A 187 -23.96 7.26 5.40
C PRO A 187 -23.29 7.83 6.66
N ARG A 188 -23.23 9.13 6.79
CA ARG A 188 -22.94 9.83 8.05
C ARG A 188 -24.18 10.56 8.48
N GLU A 189 -24.59 10.40 9.75
CA GLU A 189 -25.85 10.94 10.26
C GLU A 189 -25.83 12.48 10.40
N ASP A 190 -24.66 13.13 10.50
CA ASP A 190 -24.54 14.54 10.91
C ASP A 190 -23.72 15.47 10.00
N GLU A 191 -23.24 15.04 8.84
CA GLU A 191 -22.49 15.89 7.93
C GLU A 191 -23.12 15.97 6.54
N ALA A 192 -23.12 17.19 5.96
CA ALA A 192 -23.38 17.39 4.54
C ALA A 192 -22.52 16.39 3.75
N LEU A 193 -23.20 15.46 3.05
CA LEU A 193 -22.64 14.32 2.34
C LEU A 193 -21.36 14.71 1.60
N ASP A 194 -20.21 14.48 2.21
CA ASP A 194 -18.97 14.51 1.47
C ASP A 194 -19.05 13.36 0.46
N MET A 195 -19.03 13.71 -0.81
CA MET A 195 -19.26 12.81 -1.96
C MET A 195 -18.07 11.87 -2.18
N GLN A 196 -17.62 11.22 -1.12
CA GLN A 196 -16.44 10.39 -1.12
C GLN A 196 -16.80 8.98 -1.59
N ASP A 197 -16.23 8.59 -2.71
CA ASP A 197 -16.30 7.22 -3.21
C ASP A 197 -15.42 6.31 -2.35
N TRP A 198 -16.04 5.32 -1.70
CA TRP A 198 -15.37 4.29 -0.91
C TRP A 198 -15.45 2.94 -1.62
N LEU A 199 -14.43 2.12 -1.45
CA LEU A 199 -14.55 0.70 -1.75
C LEU A 199 -15.37 0.05 -0.63
N GLN A 200 -16.37 -0.73 -1.01
CA GLN A 200 -17.07 -1.61 -0.07
C GLN A 200 -16.63 -3.05 -0.27
N VAL A 201 -16.35 -3.75 0.83
CA VAL A 201 -15.93 -5.15 0.85
C VAL A 201 -16.74 -5.91 1.90
N ASP A 202 -16.84 -7.22 1.77
CA ASP A 202 -17.38 -8.10 2.81
C ASP A 202 -16.30 -8.74 3.68
N ALA A 203 -15.01 -8.51 3.36
CA ALA A 203 -13.90 -8.81 4.25
C ALA A 203 -14.08 -8.07 5.59
N ALA A 204 -13.86 -8.77 6.71
CA ALA A 204 -14.03 -8.19 8.03
C ALA A 204 -13.02 -7.05 8.27
N ILE A 205 -13.52 -5.82 8.40
CA ILE A 205 -12.76 -4.65 8.80
C ILE A 205 -13.10 -4.33 10.26
N ASN A 206 -12.09 -4.45 11.12
CA ASN A 206 -12.23 -4.28 12.57
C ASN A 206 -11.21 -3.26 13.09
N PRO A 207 -11.43 -2.69 14.29
CA PRO A 207 -10.39 -1.91 14.95
C PRO A 207 -9.07 -2.69 15.00
N GLY A 208 -8.01 -2.06 14.46
CA GLY A 208 -6.68 -2.63 14.38
C GLY A 208 -6.20 -2.95 12.96
N ASN A 209 -7.07 -3.25 11.98
CA ASN A 209 -6.65 -3.26 10.58
C ASN A 209 -6.90 -1.92 9.86
N SER A 210 -7.51 -0.94 10.54
CA SER A 210 -7.62 0.45 10.09
C SER A 210 -6.24 1.05 9.81
N GLY A 211 -6.07 1.67 8.65
CA GLY A 211 -4.79 2.18 8.15
C GLY A 211 -3.92 1.15 7.45
N GLY A 212 -4.20 -0.14 7.61
CA GLY A 212 -3.55 -1.22 6.89
C GLY A 212 -4.03 -1.34 5.44
N PRO A 213 -3.33 -2.12 4.61
CA PRO A 213 -3.65 -2.25 3.19
C PRO A 213 -4.86 -3.17 2.94
N LEU A 214 -5.65 -2.79 1.93
CA LEU A 214 -6.51 -3.68 1.18
C LEU A 214 -5.78 -4.05 -0.11
N ILE A 215 -5.59 -5.35 -0.37
CA ILE A 215 -4.83 -5.84 -1.52
C ILE A 215 -5.66 -6.78 -2.40
N ASN A 216 -5.28 -6.89 -3.68
CA ASN A 216 -5.77 -7.91 -4.60
C ASN A 216 -4.91 -9.19 -4.54
N LEU A 217 -5.28 -10.25 -5.29
CA LEU A 217 -4.52 -11.51 -5.34
C LEU A 217 -3.13 -11.38 -5.98
N ARG A 218 -2.81 -10.27 -6.66
CA ARG A 218 -1.45 -9.97 -7.13
C ARG A 218 -0.57 -9.35 -6.04
N GLY A 219 -1.11 -9.14 -4.81
CA GLY A 219 -0.43 -8.44 -3.74
C GLY A 219 -0.26 -6.95 -4.01
N GLU A 220 -1.11 -6.35 -4.83
CA GLU A 220 -1.09 -4.91 -5.12
C GLU A 220 -2.08 -4.18 -4.21
N LEU A 221 -1.68 -3.01 -3.73
CA LEU A 221 -2.49 -2.13 -2.89
C LEU A 221 -3.64 -1.54 -3.72
N ILE A 222 -4.88 -1.89 -3.39
CA ILE A 222 -6.09 -1.37 -4.02
C ILE A 222 -6.79 -0.32 -3.15
N GLY A 223 -6.47 -0.27 -1.84
CA GLY A 223 -7.02 0.72 -0.93
C GLY A 223 -6.39 0.65 0.46
N ILE A 224 -6.80 1.59 1.33
CA ILE A 224 -6.45 1.62 2.75
C ILE A 224 -7.71 1.32 3.57
N ASN A 225 -7.65 0.32 4.43
CA ASN A 225 -8.77 -0.10 5.29
C ASN A 225 -9.20 1.02 6.22
N VAL A 226 -10.52 1.18 6.40
CA VAL A 226 -11.09 2.12 7.37
C VAL A 226 -12.09 1.38 8.23
N ALA A 227 -11.78 1.22 9.50
CA ALA A 227 -12.74 0.71 10.47
C ALA A 227 -13.80 1.79 10.75
N VAL A 228 -15.00 1.54 10.31
CA VAL A 228 -16.17 2.38 10.60
C VAL A 228 -17.09 1.66 11.56
N HIS A 229 -17.66 2.45 12.47
CA HIS A 229 -18.67 1.95 13.38
C HIS A 229 -19.98 1.74 12.60
N SER A 230 -20.07 0.62 11.85
CA SER A 230 -21.30 0.27 11.14
C SER A 230 -22.02 -0.85 11.91
N GLN A 231 -23.33 -0.67 12.13
CA GLN A 231 -24.19 -1.70 12.73
C GLN A 231 -24.46 -2.89 11.79
N GLY A 232 -23.85 -2.92 10.59
CA GLY A 232 -24.00 -3.97 9.58
C GLY A 232 -22.90 -5.01 9.65
N GLN A 233 -23.21 -6.27 9.87
CA GLN A 233 -22.27 -7.38 9.70
C GLN A 233 -21.95 -7.56 8.22
N GLY A 234 -20.66 -7.83 7.88
CA GLY A 234 -20.22 -8.08 6.50
C GLY A 234 -20.11 -6.83 5.61
N ILE A 235 -19.97 -5.65 6.21
CA ILE A 235 -19.74 -4.40 5.48
C ILE A 235 -18.45 -3.77 5.98
N GLY A 236 -17.41 -3.81 5.17
CA GLY A 236 -16.13 -3.12 5.36
C GLY A 236 -15.96 -2.01 4.34
N PHE A 237 -15.14 -1.01 4.67
CA PHE A 237 -14.81 0.10 3.80
C PHE A 237 -13.31 0.30 3.67
N ALA A 238 -12.89 0.78 2.49
CA ALA A 238 -11.51 1.20 2.27
C ALA A 238 -11.46 2.46 1.38
N ILE A 239 -10.44 3.27 1.59
CA ILE A 239 -10.11 4.42 0.74
C ILE A 239 -9.51 3.87 -0.55
N PRO A 240 -10.10 4.12 -1.74
CA PRO A 240 -9.56 3.63 -3.00
C PRO A 240 -8.13 4.12 -3.25
N ILE A 241 -7.30 3.30 -3.90
CA ILE A 241 -5.92 3.66 -4.23
C ILE A 241 -5.83 4.93 -5.08
N ARG A 242 -6.79 5.18 -5.98
CA ARG A 242 -6.89 6.42 -6.74
C ARG A 242 -6.94 7.63 -5.83
N ARG A 243 -7.78 7.58 -4.79
CA ARG A 243 -7.94 8.66 -3.83
C ARG A 243 -6.71 8.84 -2.93
N VAL A 244 -6.09 7.75 -2.53
CA VAL A 244 -4.78 7.77 -1.85
C VAL A 244 -3.74 8.47 -2.71
N ALA A 245 -3.66 8.14 -4.01
CA ALA A 245 -2.76 8.79 -4.94
C ALA A 245 -3.07 10.29 -5.10
N GLU A 246 -4.34 10.67 -5.27
CA GLU A 246 -4.75 12.08 -5.35
C GLU A 246 -4.38 12.85 -4.07
N SER A 247 -4.60 12.26 -2.90
CA SER A 247 -4.20 12.82 -1.61
C SER A 247 -2.69 13.01 -1.52
N LEU A 248 -1.88 11.99 -1.83
CA LEU A 248 -0.42 12.11 -1.90
C LEU A 248 0.03 13.24 -2.84
N GLY A 249 -0.60 13.36 -4.01
CA GLY A 249 -0.33 14.43 -4.97
C GLY A 249 -0.67 15.84 -4.45
N LYS A 250 -1.56 15.95 -3.46
CA LYS A 250 -1.93 17.22 -2.81
C LYS A 250 -1.02 17.58 -1.64
N ILE A 251 -0.63 16.57 -0.83
CA ILE A 251 0.07 16.80 0.43
C ILE A 251 1.59 16.70 0.33
N LEU A 252 2.10 15.88 -0.59
CA LEU A 252 3.54 15.67 -0.77
C LEU A 252 4.04 16.45 -1.98
N THR A 253 3.98 17.77 -1.89
CA THR A 253 4.48 18.70 -2.92
C THR A 253 5.53 19.66 -2.33
N PRO A 254 6.44 20.22 -3.14
CA PRO A 254 7.40 21.20 -2.67
C PRO A 254 6.74 22.40 -1.98
N GLU A 255 5.58 22.83 -2.47
CA GLU A 255 4.81 23.95 -1.92
C GLU A 255 4.32 23.68 -0.49
N LYS A 256 3.89 22.43 -0.22
CA LYS A 256 3.34 22.03 1.08
C LYS A 256 4.42 21.66 2.09
N THR A 257 5.49 21.01 1.63
CA THR A 257 6.51 20.42 2.50
C THR A 257 7.68 21.36 2.77
N LYS A 258 8.00 22.27 1.85
CA LYS A 258 9.14 23.18 1.94
C LYS A 258 8.81 24.64 1.62
N SER A 259 7.55 24.98 1.33
CA SER A 259 7.14 26.29 0.85
C SER A 259 7.91 26.74 -0.41
N LEU A 260 8.27 25.81 -1.27
CA LEU A 260 8.96 26.05 -2.54
C LEU A 260 7.96 25.97 -3.68
N TRP A 261 7.94 26.97 -4.55
CA TRP A 261 7.06 26.94 -5.72
C TRP A 261 7.70 26.20 -6.89
N PHE A 262 7.24 24.98 -7.13
CA PHE A 262 7.60 24.17 -8.32
C PHE A 262 6.61 24.43 -9.47
N GLY A 263 5.32 24.46 -9.14
CA GLY A 263 4.23 24.81 -10.07
C GLY A 263 3.88 23.72 -11.08
N ALA A 264 4.12 22.44 -10.75
CA ALA A 264 3.60 21.32 -11.52
C ALA A 264 2.95 20.29 -10.59
N ARG A 265 1.85 19.70 -11.05
CA ARG A 265 1.15 18.60 -10.40
C ARG A 265 1.51 17.30 -11.08
N ILE A 266 2.13 16.40 -10.35
CA ILE A 266 2.56 15.10 -10.83
C ILE A 266 1.65 14.04 -10.23
N ARG A 267 1.14 13.14 -11.09
CA ARG A 267 0.26 12.06 -10.64
C ARG A 267 1.09 11.00 -9.90
N PRO A 268 0.79 10.71 -8.63
CA PRO A 268 1.44 9.64 -7.89
C PRO A 268 1.22 8.28 -8.56
N GLY A 269 2.25 7.42 -8.50
CA GLY A 269 2.22 6.09 -9.10
C GLY A 269 3.62 5.53 -9.33
N LYS A 270 3.68 4.51 -10.18
CA LYS A 270 4.94 3.92 -10.68
C LYS A 270 5.52 4.77 -11.81
N MET A 271 6.82 4.70 -12.00
CA MET A 271 7.49 5.35 -13.13
C MET A 271 7.07 4.72 -14.47
N PRO A 272 7.00 5.51 -15.55
CA PRO A 272 7.17 6.96 -15.63
C PRO A 272 5.99 7.74 -15.07
N LEU A 273 6.23 8.88 -14.43
CA LEU A 273 5.21 9.69 -13.78
C LEU A 273 4.57 10.68 -14.74
N LEU A 274 3.24 10.76 -14.73
CA LEU A 274 2.48 11.69 -15.56
C LEU A 274 2.45 13.09 -14.94
N VAL A 275 2.84 14.11 -15.72
CA VAL A 275 2.59 15.51 -15.40
C VAL A 275 1.12 15.83 -15.68
N ASN A 276 0.34 15.97 -14.63
CA ASN A 276 -1.11 16.17 -14.73
C ASN A 276 -1.49 17.62 -15.00
N GLN A 277 -0.71 18.56 -14.46
CA GLN A 277 -0.95 20.02 -14.61
C GLN A 277 0.36 20.78 -14.49
N VAL A 278 0.48 21.90 -15.19
CA VAL A 278 1.57 22.87 -15.03
C VAL A 278 0.95 24.26 -14.93
N ASP A 279 1.29 24.96 -13.86
CA ASP A 279 0.80 26.32 -13.60
C ASP A 279 1.49 27.32 -14.53
N LYS A 280 0.73 28.27 -15.07
CA LYS A 280 1.28 29.31 -15.95
C LYS A 280 2.33 30.15 -15.20
N ASN A 281 3.42 30.50 -15.91
CA ASN A 281 4.52 31.31 -15.38
C ASN A 281 5.24 30.71 -14.17
N SER A 282 5.02 29.43 -13.86
CA SER A 282 5.73 28.72 -12.80
C SER A 282 7.16 28.36 -13.24
N PRO A 283 8.06 28.05 -12.29
CA PRO A 283 9.40 27.53 -12.61
C PRO A 283 9.37 26.34 -13.54
N ALA A 284 8.47 25.37 -13.32
CA ALA A 284 8.26 24.22 -14.18
C ALA A 284 7.83 24.61 -15.61
N SER A 285 6.90 25.60 -15.73
CA SER A 285 6.44 26.11 -17.03
C SER A 285 7.56 26.82 -17.78
N LEU A 286 8.33 27.66 -17.09
CA LEU A 286 9.46 28.41 -17.68
C LEU A 286 10.59 27.48 -18.13
N ALA A 287 10.81 26.37 -17.43
CA ALA A 287 11.75 25.31 -17.82
C ALA A 287 11.25 24.48 -19.02
N GLY A 288 9.98 24.67 -19.43
CA GLY A 288 9.40 23.96 -20.58
C GLY A 288 8.69 22.65 -20.27
N LEU A 289 8.40 22.34 -19.00
CA LEU A 289 7.55 21.22 -18.59
C LEU A 289 6.13 21.46 -19.08
N LYS A 290 5.44 20.43 -19.56
CA LYS A 290 4.07 20.50 -20.09
C LYS A 290 3.18 19.42 -19.50
N GLN A 291 1.90 19.70 -19.43
CA GLN A 291 0.90 18.67 -19.15
C GLN A 291 0.99 17.54 -20.17
N GLY A 292 0.89 16.30 -19.71
CA GLY A 292 1.01 15.10 -20.54
C GLY A 292 2.45 14.57 -20.69
N ASP A 293 3.46 15.29 -20.18
CA ASP A 293 4.83 14.75 -20.12
C ASP A 293 4.90 13.55 -19.17
N LEU A 294 5.74 12.58 -19.53
CA LEU A 294 6.06 11.46 -18.67
C LEU A 294 7.48 11.64 -18.11
N ILE A 295 7.61 11.84 -16.82
CA ILE A 295 8.89 11.96 -16.14
C ILE A 295 9.52 10.57 -16.03
N THR A 296 10.76 10.43 -16.51
CA THR A 296 11.52 9.17 -16.51
C THR A 296 12.74 9.21 -15.61
N GLY A 297 13.16 10.40 -15.17
CA GLY A 297 14.31 10.60 -14.31
C GLY A 297 14.36 12.01 -13.71
N ILE A 298 15.18 12.16 -12.69
CA ILE A 298 15.47 13.42 -12.00
C ILE A 298 16.95 13.44 -11.61
N ASP A 299 17.72 14.47 -12.02
CA ASP A 299 19.15 14.67 -11.73
C ASP A 299 20.01 13.43 -12.04
N GLY A 300 19.70 12.77 -13.16
CA GLY A 300 20.38 11.54 -13.58
C GLY A 300 20.01 10.29 -12.76
N LYS A 301 19.20 10.42 -11.71
CA LYS A 301 18.64 9.29 -10.93
C LYS A 301 17.40 8.76 -11.64
N LYS A 302 17.15 7.46 -11.49
CA LYS A 302 15.94 6.80 -11.99
C LYS A 302 15.08 6.35 -10.80
N PRO A 303 14.24 7.23 -10.24
CA PRO A 303 13.35 6.84 -9.15
C PRO A 303 12.38 5.75 -9.60
N VAL A 304 11.94 4.91 -8.67
CA VAL A 304 11.03 3.79 -8.96
C VAL A 304 9.56 4.14 -8.71
N SER A 305 9.30 5.22 -7.98
CA SER A 305 7.97 5.63 -7.54
C SER A 305 7.84 7.15 -7.45
N TYR A 306 6.60 7.63 -7.27
CA TYR A 306 6.32 9.03 -6.95
C TYR A 306 7.04 9.49 -5.67
N ILE A 307 7.09 8.63 -4.64
CA ILE A 307 7.72 8.97 -3.35
C ILE A 307 9.23 9.16 -3.55
N SER A 308 9.91 8.21 -4.22
CA SER A 308 11.35 8.33 -4.48
C SER A 308 11.69 9.50 -5.39
N PHE A 309 10.83 9.84 -6.37
CA PHE A 309 10.95 11.04 -7.19
C PHE A 309 10.82 12.31 -6.35
N THR A 310 9.74 12.41 -5.57
CA THR A 310 9.45 13.62 -4.77
C THR A 310 10.52 13.83 -3.69
N ARG A 311 11.07 12.75 -3.14
CA ARG A 311 12.18 12.84 -2.19
C ARG A 311 13.39 13.53 -2.81
N VAL A 312 13.81 13.11 -4.01
CA VAL A 312 14.93 13.78 -4.72
C VAL A 312 14.57 15.23 -5.02
N LEU A 313 13.37 15.50 -5.48
CA LEU A 313 12.91 16.88 -5.73
C LEU A 313 12.95 17.73 -4.45
N LEU A 314 12.60 17.17 -3.30
CA LEU A 314 12.61 17.85 -2.02
C LEU A 314 14.01 17.96 -1.38
N GLU A 315 15.07 17.35 -1.92
CA GLU A 315 16.46 17.62 -1.52
C GLU A 315 16.91 19.03 -1.93
N HIS A 316 16.28 19.61 -2.96
CA HIS A 316 16.62 20.93 -3.50
C HIS A 316 16.02 22.08 -2.71
N GLY A 317 16.70 23.24 -2.79
CA GLY A 317 16.31 24.53 -2.24
C GLY A 317 15.76 25.48 -3.30
N ALA A 318 15.40 26.71 -2.89
CA ALA A 318 14.73 27.70 -3.75
C ALA A 318 15.57 28.19 -4.96
N ALA A 319 16.90 28.11 -4.88
CA ALA A 319 17.81 28.58 -5.94
C ALA A 319 18.40 27.44 -6.74
N ASP A 320 18.08 26.20 -6.42
CA ASP A 320 18.67 25.04 -7.07
C ASP A 320 18.02 24.77 -8.43
N ARG A 321 18.82 24.21 -9.34
CA ARG A 321 18.32 23.73 -10.63
C ARG A 321 18.10 22.23 -10.52
N VAL A 322 16.94 21.78 -10.96
CA VAL A 322 16.55 20.37 -11.01
C VAL A 322 16.46 19.97 -12.48
N LYS A 323 17.15 18.92 -12.88
CA LYS A 323 17.07 18.40 -14.23
C LYS A 323 16.07 17.26 -14.29
N LEU A 324 15.04 17.39 -15.13
CA LEU A 324 14.05 16.34 -15.35
C LEU A 324 14.26 15.68 -16.71
N ASP A 325 14.37 14.35 -16.73
CA ASP A 325 14.34 13.57 -17.96
C ASP A 325 12.88 13.18 -18.26
N LEU A 326 12.45 13.44 -19.48
CA LEU A 326 11.04 13.35 -19.90
C LEU A 326 10.87 12.50 -21.14
N LEU A 327 9.69 11.93 -21.30
CA LEU A 327 9.18 11.37 -22.55
C LEU A 327 7.94 12.18 -22.98
N ARG A 328 8.02 12.91 -24.09
CA ARG A 328 6.94 13.68 -24.70
C ARG A 328 6.69 13.17 -26.11
N ALA A 329 5.47 12.70 -26.41
CA ALA A 329 5.13 12.12 -27.72
C ALA A 329 6.18 11.11 -28.22
N LYS A 330 6.61 10.20 -27.34
CA LYS A 330 7.65 9.18 -27.60
C LYS A 330 9.09 9.73 -27.84
N LYS A 331 9.32 11.03 -27.72
CA LYS A 331 10.66 11.65 -27.82
C LYS A 331 11.23 11.88 -26.42
N LYS A 332 12.50 11.53 -26.22
CA LYS A 332 13.23 11.81 -24.97
C LYS A 332 13.67 13.27 -24.97
N LEU A 333 13.45 13.95 -23.88
CA LEU A 333 13.79 15.35 -23.64
C LEU A 333 14.36 15.49 -22.22
N SER A 334 15.10 16.58 -21.98
CA SER A 334 15.48 17.02 -20.63
C SER A 334 15.14 18.50 -20.48
N VAL A 335 14.58 18.87 -19.34
CA VAL A 335 14.26 20.25 -18.97
C VAL A 335 14.85 20.59 -17.62
#